data_0e15b4dfe4f12d8aaa04ed06294a7b2f
#
_entry.id   0e15b4dfe4f12d8aaa04ed06294a7b2f
#
_cell.length_a   1.000
_cell.length_b   1.000
_cell.length_c   1.000
_cell.angle_alpha   90.00
_cell.angle_beta   90.00
_cell.angle_gamma   90.00
#
_symmetry.space_group_name_H-M   'P 1'
#
loop_
_entity.id
_entity.type
_entity.pdbx_description
1 polymer ?
#
loop_
_entity_poly.entity_id
_entity_poly.type
_entity_poly.pdbx_seq_one_letter_code
_entity_poly.pdbx_strand_id
1 'polypeptide(L)'
;MRQNKSQAVKPNGKTGVEHIIEPSAKRVFNLLVVDESGSMSIIERHALVGINETLTTIQKMQKAHKNLEQRVTLITFDSTHKNLFYDNVSAYRAKPLKPKDYNPCGATPLYDAIGMGIAKINAQAGEDDCVLVTIITDGEENCSEEYSLQMIKNLIEKLKKQNWTFTFIGTDD
;
A
#
# COMPACT_ATOMS: atom_id res chain seq x y z
N MET A 1 13.59 -65.77 53.30
CA MET A 1 14.23 -65.23 52.11
C MET A 1 13.11 -64.99 51.08
N ARG A 2 12.65 -63.76 50.87
CA ARG A 2 11.78 -63.37 49.79
C ARG A 2 12.24 -61.97 49.34
N GLN A 3 12.75 -61.96 48.09
CA GLN A 3 13.23 -60.73 47.46
C GLN A 3 12.05 -59.88 46.96
N ASN A 4 12.01 -58.64 47.37
CA ASN A 4 11.04 -57.66 46.90
C ASN A 4 11.62 -56.99 45.66
N LYS A 5 10.97 -57.19 44.52
CA LYS A 5 11.28 -56.48 43.23
C LYS A 5 10.60 -55.12 43.28
N SER A 6 11.41 -54.09 43.33
CA SER A 6 11.01 -52.70 43.12
C SER A 6 10.63 -52.52 41.62
N GLN A 7 9.40 -52.08 41.38
CA GLN A 7 8.93 -51.63 40.06
C GLN A 7 9.29 -50.15 39.85
N ALA A 8 10.12 -49.88 38.84
CA ALA A 8 10.42 -48.55 38.41
C ALA A 8 9.23 -47.95 37.64
N VAL A 9 8.70 -46.83 38.11
CA VAL A 9 7.69 -46.01 37.42
C VAL A 9 8.39 -45.19 36.36
N LYS A 10 7.96 -45.34 35.10
CA LYS A 10 8.40 -44.51 33.97
C LYS A 10 7.74 -43.15 34.01
N PRO A 11 8.46 -42.04 33.87
CA PRO A 11 7.81 -40.72 33.74
C PRO A 11 7.14 -40.58 32.39
N ASN A 12 5.85 -40.21 32.40
CA ASN A 12 5.10 -39.81 31.22
C ASN A 12 5.70 -38.54 30.62
N GLY A 13 6.37 -38.66 29.50
CA GLY A 13 6.81 -37.54 28.69
C GLY A 13 5.58 -36.86 28.04
N LYS A 14 5.16 -35.72 28.57
CA LYS A 14 4.35 -34.80 27.81
C LYS A 14 5.25 -34.11 26.81
N THR A 15 5.18 -34.52 25.56
CA THR A 15 5.73 -33.77 24.43
C THR A 15 4.89 -32.50 24.31
N GLY A 16 5.36 -31.41 24.91
CA GLY A 16 4.86 -30.10 24.61
C GLY A 16 5.22 -29.79 23.16
N VAL A 17 4.23 -29.77 22.28
CA VAL A 17 4.38 -29.19 20.96
C VAL A 17 4.53 -27.69 21.20
N GLU A 18 5.75 -27.19 21.21
CA GLU A 18 5.98 -25.76 21.10
C GLU A 18 5.41 -25.32 19.75
N HIS A 19 4.29 -24.64 19.77
CA HIS A 19 3.81 -23.89 18.62
C HIS A 19 4.86 -22.81 18.32
N ILE A 20 5.76 -23.10 17.40
CA ILE A 20 6.60 -22.10 16.78
C ILE A 20 5.63 -21.19 16.02
N ILE A 21 5.28 -20.05 16.60
CA ILE A 21 4.56 -18.98 15.90
C ILE A 21 5.58 -18.44 14.90
N GLU A 22 5.47 -18.87 13.64
CA GLU A 22 6.20 -18.25 12.54
C GLU A 22 5.90 -16.76 12.59
N PRO A 23 6.90 -15.86 12.62
CA PRO A 23 6.63 -14.43 12.59
C PRO A 23 5.82 -14.12 11.33
N SER A 24 4.66 -13.49 11.48
CA SER A 24 3.85 -13.07 10.34
C SER A 24 4.73 -12.27 9.39
N ALA A 25 4.67 -12.56 8.10
CA ALA A 25 5.43 -11.84 7.09
C ALA A 25 5.15 -10.33 7.24
N LYS A 26 6.20 -9.50 7.32
CA LYS A 26 6.04 -8.05 7.33
C LYS A 26 5.33 -7.64 6.06
N ARG A 27 4.36 -6.73 6.18
CA ARG A 27 3.62 -6.21 5.03
C ARG A 27 4.21 -4.88 4.60
N VAL A 28 4.21 -4.67 3.30
CA VAL A 28 4.52 -3.39 2.68
C VAL A 28 3.28 -2.96 1.90
N PHE A 29 2.62 -1.92 2.36
CA PHE A 29 1.48 -1.32 1.67
C PHE A 29 1.99 -0.32 0.65
N ASN A 30 1.65 -0.52 -0.60
CA ASN A 30 1.94 0.40 -1.69
C ASN A 30 0.64 1.11 -2.07
N LEU A 31 0.54 2.38 -1.73
CA LEU A 31 -0.58 3.25 -2.09
C LEU A 31 -0.17 4.10 -3.29
N LEU A 32 -0.83 3.91 -4.41
CA LEU A 32 -0.73 4.76 -5.59
C LEU A 32 -1.94 5.68 -5.64
N VAL A 33 -1.72 7.00 -5.59
CA VAL A 33 -2.73 8.05 -5.75
C VAL A 33 -2.43 8.75 -7.06
N VAL A 34 -3.27 8.54 -8.05
CA VAL A 34 -3.01 8.93 -9.44
C VAL A 34 -4.05 9.95 -9.89
N ASP A 35 -3.56 11.10 -10.27
CA ASP A 35 -4.36 12.16 -10.85
C ASP A 35 -4.90 11.71 -12.22
N GLU A 36 -6.20 11.87 -12.41
CA GLU A 36 -6.93 11.62 -13.66
C GLU A 36 -7.68 12.89 -14.09
N SER A 37 -7.20 14.07 -13.66
CA SER A 37 -7.74 15.36 -14.05
C SER A 37 -7.46 15.69 -15.51
N GLY A 38 -8.15 16.70 -16.05
CA GLY A 38 -8.10 17.05 -17.47
C GLY A 38 -6.70 17.42 -17.98
N SER A 39 -5.84 18.03 -17.15
CA SER A 39 -4.46 18.39 -17.51
C SER A 39 -3.61 17.15 -17.86
N MET A 40 -3.83 16.06 -17.13
CA MET A 40 -3.14 14.78 -17.36
C MET A 40 -3.32 14.22 -18.79
N SER A 41 -4.30 14.73 -19.56
CA SER A 41 -4.51 14.32 -20.96
C SER A 41 -3.29 14.56 -21.86
N ILE A 42 -2.48 15.57 -21.55
CA ILE A 42 -1.25 15.90 -22.32
C ILE A 42 -0.20 14.82 -22.12
N ILE A 43 -0.16 14.20 -20.95
CA ILE A 43 0.83 13.19 -20.55
C ILE A 43 0.21 11.81 -20.27
N GLU A 44 -1.04 11.59 -20.66
CA GLU A 44 -1.82 10.37 -20.41
C GLU A 44 -1.02 9.09 -20.62
N ARG A 45 -0.36 8.98 -21.78
CA ARG A 45 0.46 7.81 -22.13
C ARG A 45 1.66 7.64 -21.18
N HIS A 46 2.33 8.71 -20.80
CA HIS A 46 3.47 8.67 -19.89
C HIS A 46 3.03 8.31 -18.47
N ALA A 47 1.92 8.88 -18.02
CA ALA A 47 1.33 8.56 -16.72
C ALA A 47 0.98 7.07 -16.65
N LEU A 48 0.29 6.54 -17.67
CA LEU A 48 -0.07 5.12 -17.75
C LEU A 48 1.16 4.19 -17.74
N VAL A 49 2.23 4.56 -18.46
CA VAL A 49 3.50 3.83 -18.45
C VAL A 49 4.11 3.85 -17.03
N GLY A 50 4.20 5.02 -16.41
CA GLY A 50 4.75 5.17 -15.05
C GLY A 50 3.97 4.36 -13.99
N ILE A 51 2.64 4.37 -14.06
CA ILE A 51 1.79 3.52 -13.20
C ILE A 51 2.15 2.05 -13.37
N ASN A 52 2.22 1.58 -14.61
CA ASN A 52 2.47 0.18 -14.92
C ASN A 52 3.90 -0.26 -14.59
N GLU A 53 4.88 0.62 -14.73
CA GLU A 53 6.26 0.37 -14.28
C GLU A 53 6.35 0.27 -12.76
N THR A 54 5.62 1.12 -12.04
CA THR A 54 5.51 1.06 -10.58
C THR A 54 4.91 -0.27 -10.13
N LEU A 55 3.78 -0.70 -10.72
CA LEU A 55 3.16 -2.00 -10.43
C LEU A 55 4.11 -3.16 -10.73
N THR A 56 4.83 -3.09 -11.85
CA THR A 56 5.82 -4.11 -12.24
C THR A 56 6.98 -4.17 -11.23
N THR A 57 7.43 -3.02 -10.74
CA THR A 57 8.50 -2.93 -9.73
C THR A 57 8.06 -3.56 -8.41
N ILE A 58 6.83 -3.26 -7.95
CA ILE A 58 6.26 -3.87 -6.74
C ILE A 58 6.18 -5.40 -6.89
N GLN A 59 5.77 -5.90 -8.06
CA GLN A 59 5.74 -7.35 -8.33
C GLN A 59 7.13 -7.99 -8.32
N LYS A 60 8.15 -7.29 -8.86
CA LYS A 60 9.55 -7.75 -8.79
C LYS A 60 10.04 -7.81 -7.34
N MET A 61 9.73 -6.81 -6.54
CA MET A 61 10.07 -6.79 -5.11
C MET A 61 9.41 -7.94 -4.35
N GLN A 62 8.15 -8.25 -4.64
CA GLN A 62 7.46 -9.41 -4.05
C GLN A 62 8.15 -10.74 -4.41
N LYS A 63 8.63 -10.89 -5.64
CA LYS A 63 9.36 -12.10 -6.07
C LYS A 63 10.73 -12.22 -5.42
N ALA A 64 11.43 -11.09 -5.26
CA ALA A 64 12.76 -11.04 -4.67
C ALA A 64 12.73 -11.25 -3.15
N HIS A 65 11.68 -10.80 -2.47
CA HIS A 65 11.56 -10.81 -1.01
C HIS A 65 10.29 -11.53 -0.57
N LYS A 66 10.33 -12.87 -0.54
CA LYS A 66 9.18 -13.71 -0.20
C LYS A 66 8.66 -13.54 1.24
N ASN A 67 9.52 -13.08 2.14
CA ASN A 67 9.20 -12.76 3.54
C ASN A 67 8.56 -11.37 3.74
N LEU A 68 8.41 -10.57 2.68
CA LEU A 68 7.75 -9.28 2.68
C LEU A 68 6.50 -9.36 1.80
N GLU A 69 5.32 -9.29 2.40
CA GLU A 69 4.07 -9.31 1.65
C GLU A 69 3.80 -7.92 1.06
N GLN A 70 3.90 -7.80 -0.27
CA GLN A 70 3.57 -6.56 -0.98
C GLN A 70 2.07 -6.47 -1.23
N ARG A 71 1.44 -5.44 -0.67
CA ARG A 71 0.02 -5.12 -0.84
C ARG A 71 -0.12 -3.88 -1.72
N VAL A 72 -1.12 -3.83 -2.59
CA VAL A 72 -1.33 -2.71 -3.52
C VAL A 72 -2.72 -2.14 -3.35
N THR A 73 -2.78 -0.82 -3.18
CA THR A 73 -3.98 -0.01 -3.32
C THR A 73 -3.71 1.03 -4.40
N LEU A 74 -4.56 1.10 -5.42
CA LEU A 74 -4.45 2.07 -6.50
C LEU A 74 -5.75 2.83 -6.64
N ILE A 75 -5.66 4.14 -6.54
CA ILE A 75 -6.77 5.09 -6.65
C ILE A 75 -6.44 6.02 -7.81
N THR A 76 -7.36 6.19 -8.76
CA THR A 76 -7.35 7.33 -9.68
C THR A 76 -8.44 8.32 -9.27
N PHE A 77 -8.24 9.60 -9.49
CA PHE A 77 -9.18 10.62 -9.04
C PHE A 77 -9.26 11.81 -10.00
N ASP A 78 -10.46 12.35 -10.11
CA ASP A 78 -10.77 13.68 -10.64
C ASP A 78 -11.91 14.32 -9.82
N SER A 79 -12.43 15.45 -10.26
CA SER A 79 -13.53 16.14 -9.55
C SER A 79 -14.87 15.42 -9.63
N THR A 80 -15.03 14.44 -10.50
CA THR A 80 -16.30 13.73 -10.71
C THR A 80 -16.30 12.34 -10.09
N HIS A 81 -15.14 11.71 -9.95
CA HIS A 81 -15.02 10.35 -9.43
C HIS A 81 -13.67 10.06 -8.77
N LYS A 82 -13.69 9.09 -7.89
CA LYS A 82 -12.52 8.48 -7.28
C LYS A 82 -12.60 6.96 -7.50
N ASN A 83 -11.82 6.47 -8.44
CA ASN A 83 -11.83 5.05 -8.81
C ASN A 83 -10.84 4.26 -7.96
N LEU A 84 -11.33 3.27 -7.23
CA LEU A 84 -10.49 2.34 -6.49
C LEU A 84 -10.24 1.10 -7.37
N PHE A 85 -9.17 1.13 -8.16
CA PHE A 85 -8.80 0.00 -9.02
C PHE A 85 -8.33 -1.21 -8.25
N TYR A 86 -7.52 -0.98 -7.22
CA TYR A 86 -7.04 -2.03 -6.32
C TYR A 86 -7.25 -1.60 -4.88
N ASP A 87 -7.83 -2.48 -4.09
CA ASP A 87 -8.05 -2.29 -2.67
C ASP A 87 -7.30 -3.37 -1.90
N ASN A 88 -6.11 -3.03 -1.41
CA ASN A 88 -5.30 -3.91 -0.58
C ASN A 88 -5.15 -5.33 -1.17
N VAL A 89 -4.90 -5.42 -2.46
CA VAL A 89 -4.67 -6.70 -3.14
C VAL A 89 -3.21 -7.13 -3.03
N SER A 90 -2.94 -8.43 -3.10
CA SER A 90 -1.56 -8.92 -3.25
C SER A 90 -0.96 -8.39 -4.56
N ALA A 91 0.34 -8.03 -4.54
CA ALA A 91 1.06 -7.56 -5.72
C ALA A 91 0.90 -8.47 -6.95
N TYR A 92 0.80 -9.78 -6.76
CA TYR A 92 0.57 -10.73 -7.86
C TYR A 92 -0.79 -10.54 -8.57
N ARG A 93 -1.75 -9.92 -7.91
CA ARG A 93 -3.11 -9.66 -8.46
C ARG A 93 -3.25 -8.28 -9.08
N ALA A 94 -2.34 -7.35 -8.80
CA ALA A 94 -2.34 -6.01 -9.35
C ALA A 94 -1.80 -6.04 -10.80
N LYS A 95 -2.70 -6.19 -11.76
CA LYS A 95 -2.36 -6.24 -13.20
C LYS A 95 -2.09 -4.81 -13.72
N PRO A 96 -1.29 -4.65 -14.79
CA PRO A 96 -1.15 -3.37 -15.47
C PRO A 96 -2.49 -2.81 -15.94
N LEU A 97 -2.66 -1.49 -15.81
CA LEU A 97 -3.79 -0.77 -16.37
C LEU A 97 -3.72 -0.74 -17.90
N LYS A 98 -4.87 -0.77 -18.55
CA LYS A 98 -5.02 -0.61 -19.99
C LYS A 98 -5.36 0.85 -20.32
N PRO A 99 -5.14 1.32 -21.57
CA PRO A 99 -5.52 2.68 -21.95
C PRO A 99 -6.97 3.07 -21.64
N LYS A 100 -7.89 2.14 -21.75
CA LYS A 100 -9.31 2.37 -21.42
C LYS A 100 -9.61 2.50 -19.92
N ASP A 101 -8.66 2.16 -19.07
CA ASP A 101 -8.81 2.18 -17.62
C ASP A 101 -8.31 3.51 -17.00
N TYR A 102 -7.84 4.46 -17.84
CA TYR A 102 -7.32 5.75 -17.45
C TYR A 102 -7.78 6.82 -18.45
N ASN A 103 -8.70 7.69 -18.06
CA ASN A 103 -9.39 8.63 -18.95
C ASN A 103 -9.41 10.04 -18.33
N PRO A 104 -8.34 10.83 -18.50
CA PRO A 104 -8.22 12.14 -17.87
C PRO A 104 -9.36 13.10 -18.19
N CYS A 105 -10.01 13.63 -17.14
CA CYS A 105 -11.06 14.66 -17.25
C CYS A 105 -11.25 15.42 -15.92
N GLY A 106 -12.02 16.51 -15.94
CA GLY A 106 -12.41 17.25 -14.74
C GLY A 106 -11.28 18.04 -14.07
N ALA A 107 -11.49 18.40 -12.81
CA ALA A 107 -10.57 19.18 -11.98
C ALA A 107 -9.82 18.26 -10.97
N THR A 108 -8.93 18.86 -10.17
CA THR A 108 -7.92 18.12 -9.37
C THR A 108 -8.16 18.26 -7.86
N PRO A 109 -8.98 17.42 -7.20
CA PRO A 109 -9.12 17.37 -5.74
C PRO A 109 -7.99 16.57 -5.09
N LEU A 110 -6.76 17.05 -5.25
CA LEU A 110 -5.53 16.31 -4.87
C LEU A 110 -5.47 16.03 -3.35
N TYR A 111 -5.78 17.04 -2.52
CA TYR A 111 -5.68 16.87 -1.07
C TYR A 111 -6.72 15.88 -0.56
N ASP A 112 -7.93 15.89 -1.10
CA ASP A 112 -8.98 14.94 -0.74
C ASP A 112 -8.58 13.51 -1.14
N ALA A 113 -8.00 13.33 -2.33
CA ALA A 113 -7.55 12.04 -2.79
C ALA A 113 -6.40 11.47 -1.92
N ILE A 114 -5.43 12.31 -1.56
CA ILE A 114 -4.32 11.93 -0.66
C ILE A 114 -4.88 11.58 0.72
N GLY A 115 -5.73 12.43 1.30
CA GLY A 115 -6.31 12.23 2.63
C GLY A 115 -7.12 10.93 2.70
N MET A 116 -7.99 10.68 1.72
CA MET A 116 -8.77 9.46 1.60
C MET A 116 -7.88 8.21 1.48
N GLY A 117 -6.87 8.26 0.62
CA GLY A 117 -5.95 7.14 0.42
C GLY A 117 -5.17 6.81 1.70
N ILE A 118 -4.64 7.82 2.39
CA ILE A 118 -3.95 7.66 3.67
C ILE A 118 -4.88 7.08 4.73
N ALA A 119 -6.09 7.61 4.89
CA ALA A 119 -7.07 7.12 5.86
C ALA A 119 -7.38 5.63 5.62
N LYS A 120 -7.51 5.23 4.35
CA LYS A 120 -7.78 3.86 3.95
C LYS A 120 -6.65 2.90 4.35
N ILE A 121 -5.41 3.27 4.09
CA ILE A 121 -4.24 2.44 4.47
C ILE A 121 -4.05 2.44 5.98
N ASN A 122 -4.17 3.59 6.64
CA ASN A 122 -3.98 3.71 8.08
C ASN A 122 -4.97 2.84 8.89
N ALA A 123 -6.15 2.57 8.34
CA ALA A 123 -7.12 1.66 8.95
C ALA A 123 -6.72 0.18 8.86
N GLN A 124 -5.72 -0.17 8.05
CA GLN A 124 -5.33 -1.55 7.73
C GLN A 124 -3.89 -1.89 8.14
N ALA A 125 -3.01 -0.89 8.13
CA ALA A 125 -1.60 -1.06 8.48
C ALA A 125 -1.42 -1.12 9.99
N GLY A 126 -0.60 -2.06 10.45
CA GLY A 126 -0.15 -2.17 11.84
C GLY A 126 1.15 -1.38 12.07
N GLU A 127 1.61 -1.34 13.32
CA GLU A 127 2.81 -0.60 13.72
C GLU A 127 4.10 -1.11 13.06
N ASP A 128 4.17 -2.41 12.78
CA ASP A 128 5.35 -3.05 12.16
C ASP A 128 5.32 -3.03 10.63
N ASP A 129 4.23 -2.60 10.02
CA ASP A 129 4.08 -2.54 8.57
C ASP A 129 4.79 -1.30 8.00
N CYS A 130 5.26 -1.41 6.76
CA CYS A 130 5.79 -0.29 6.00
C CYS A 130 4.74 0.22 5.02
N VAL A 131 4.68 1.53 4.81
CA VAL A 131 3.78 2.13 3.83
C VAL A 131 4.56 3.01 2.86
N LEU A 132 4.41 2.73 1.57
CA LEU A 132 4.97 3.54 0.48
C LEU A 132 3.80 4.22 -0.24
N VAL A 133 3.78 5.54 -0.22
CA VAL A 133 2.78 6.34 -0.92
C VAL A 133 3.43 6.99 -2.12
N THR A 134 2.91 6.69 -3.31
CA THR A 134 3.33 7.31 -4.57
C THR A 134 2.17 8.15 -5.10
N ILE A 135 2.39 9.43 -5.24
CA ILE A 135 1.43 10.39 -5.78
C ILE A 135 1.90 10.80 -7.17
N ILE A 136 1.06 10.60 -8.17
CA ILE A 136 1.34 10.92 -9.57
C ILE A 136 0.35 12.00 -10.00
N THR A 137 0.84 13.20 -10.29
CA THR A 137 0.05 14.36 -10.71
C THR A 137 0.91 15.31 -11.54
N ASP A 138 0.32 15.99 -12.50
CA ASP A 138 0.93 17.12 -13.24
C ASP A 138 0.31 18.45 -12.82
N GLY A 139 -0.74 18.40 -11.99
CA GLY A 139 -1.65 19.48 -11.77
C GLY A 139 -1.54 20.13 -10.39
N GLU A 140 -2.00 21.38 -10.39
CA GLU A 140 -2.24 22.11 -9.18
C GLU A 140 -3.59 21.69 -8.57
N GLU A 141 -3.59 21.52 -7.25
CA GLU A 141 -4.82 21.40 -6.46
C GLU A 141 -5.78 22.55 -6.75
N ASN A 142 -7.03 22.25 -7.04
CA ASN A 142 -7.99 23.33 -7.37
C ASN A 142 -9.44 23.11 -6.89
N CYS A 143 -9.77 21.96 -6.29
CA CYS A 143 -11.16 21.68 -5.90
C CYS A 143 -11.34 20.72 -4.71
N SER A 144 -10.34 20.54 -3.85
CA SER A 144 -10.52 19.79 -2.60
C SER A 144 -11.43 20.52 -1.63
N GLU A 145 -12.33 19.79 -0.97
CA GLU A 145 -13.31 20.32 -0.03
C GLU A 145 -13.11 19.80 1.40
N GLU A 146 -12.59 18.57 1.55
CA GLU A 146 -12.44 17.89 2.85
C GLU A 146 -11.09 18.16 3.51
N TYR A 147 -10.02 18.25 2.71
CA TYR A 147 -8.65 18.41 3.19
C TYR A 147 -8.01 19.68 2.64
N SER A 148 -7.38 20.46 3.52
CA SER A 148 -6.54 21.59 3.12
C SER A 148 -5.09 21.18 2.98
N LEU A 149 -4.28 22.01 2.28
CA LEU A 149 -2.82 21.84 2.19
C LEU A 149 -2.17 21.67 3.56
N GLN A 150 -2.59 22.48 4.54
CA GLN A 150 -2.00 22.42 5.88
C GLN A 150 -2.33 21.11 6.59
N MET A 151 -3.55 20.58 6.42
CA MET A 151 -3.95 19.29 6.98
C MET A 151 -3.12 18.16 6.38
N ILE A 152 -2.94 18.15 5.05
CA ILE A 152 -2.13 17.13 4.35
C ILE A 152 -0.65 17.23 4.76
N LYS A 153 -0.07 18.43 4.82
CA LYS A 153 1.32 18.61 5.31
C LYS A 153 1.51 18.05 6.71
N ASN A 154 0.66 18.41 7.65
CA ASN A 154 0.74 17.93 9.03
C ASN A 154 0.59 16.40 9.10
N LEU A 155 -0.31 15.84 8.30
CA LEU A 155 -0.55 14.39 8.24
C LEU A 155 0.70 13.66 7.70
N ILE A 156 1.28 14.12 6.61
CA ILE A 156 2.51 13.56 6.03
C ILE A 156 3.68 13.66 7.01
N GLU A 157 3.89 14.83 7.64
CA GLU A 157 4.97 15.00 8.63
C GLU A 157 4.83 14.07 9.83
N LYS A 158 3.59 13.85 10.30
CA LYS A 158 3.31 12.90 11.37
C LYS A 158 3.64 11.46 10.94
N LEU A 159 3.20 11.05 9.76
CA LEU A 159 3.35 9.69 9.26
C LEU A 159 4.81 9.37 8.87
N LYS A 160 5.57 10.36 8.37
CA LYS A 160 7.02 10.22 8.12
C LYS A 160 7.85 9.89 9.38
N LYS A 161 7.33 10.15 10.57
CA LYS A 161 7.95 9.73 11.85
C LYS A 161 7.67 8.26 12.19
N GLN A 162 6.85 7.60 11.41
CA GLN A 162 6.53 6.18 11.46
C GLN A 162 7.14 5.47 10.24
N ASN A 163 6.68 4.29 9.91
CA ASN A 163 7.19 3.54 8.75
C ASN A 163 6.52 3.94 7.42
N TRP A 164 6.28 5.25 7.20
CA TRP A 164 5.66 5.78 5.98
C TRP A 164 6.65 6.58 5.14
N THR A 165 6.67 6.31 3.86
CA THR A 165 7.47 7.04 2.86
C THR A 165 6.55 7.62 1.78
N PHE A 166 6.80 8.86 1.40
CA PHE A 166 6.01 9.58 0.40
C PHE A 166 6.91 9.99 -0.77
N THR A 167 6.44 9.70 -1.98
CA THR A 167 7.07 10.08 -3.24
C THR A 167 6.05 10.81 -4.10
N PHE A 168 6.44 11.95 -4.63
CA PHE A 168 5.67 12.71 -5.60
C PHE A 168 6.35 12.57 -6.97
N ILE A 169 5.57 12.24 -7.97
CA ILE A 169 5.98 12.16 -9.37
C ILE A 169 5.12 13.19 -10.10
N GLY A 170 5.74 14.24 -10.56
CA GLY A 170 5.11 15.32 -11.32
C GLY A 170 5.85 15.54 -12.63
N THR A 171 5.32 16.43 -13.48
CA THR A 171 6.08 16.99 -14.59
C THR A 171 6.91 18.17 -14.08
N ASP A 172 8.18 18.22 -14.45
CA ASP A 172 8.95 19.44 -14.33
C ASP A 172 8.43 20.43 -15.40
N ASP A 173 7.95 21.60 -15.00
CA ASP A 173 7.61 22.73 -15.87
C ASP A 173 8.86 23.30 -16.57
#